data_fa82e0fa57dc9921fbcf3b4cf5b71b39
#
_entry.id   fa82e0fa57dc9921fbcf3b4cf5b71b39
#
_cell.length_a   1.000
_cell.length_b   1.000
_cell.length_c   1.000
_cell.angle_alpha   90.00
_cell.angle_beta   90.00
_cell.angle_gamma   90.00
#
_symmetry.space_group_name_H-M   'P 1'
#
loop_
_entity.id
_entity.type
_entity.pdbx_description
1 polymer ?
#
loop_
_entity_poly.entity_id
_entity_poly.type
_entity_poly.pdbx_seq_one_letter_code
_entity_poly.pdbx_strand_id
1 'polypeptide(L)'
;TLAALRKKGLRLIEEGAGPETESSVPIRASDVPSDLGPQDLLILAVKAPSLRALTPALKPLLKTDTIVMPAMNGIPWWFFQGFGAALEGKRLRSVDPDGLITASIPQESILGCVVHLGAICPEPGLVKPLPLKTLILGEPSGISSPRLAAVDKLFTLAGFDIKISNSIQNDIWY
;
A
#
# COMPACT_ATOMS: atom_id res chain seq x y z
N THR A 1 2.56 -12.50 15.74
CA THR A 1 3.30 -11.96 14.56
C THR A 1 4.37 -10.96 14.97
N LEU A 2 4.07 -9.91 15.74
CA LEU A 2 5.03 -8.86 16.14
C LEU A 2 6.26 -9.44 16.85
N ALA A 3 6.08 -10.33 17.83
CA ALA A 3 7.18 -10.98 18.53
C ALA A 3 8.11 -11.78 17.59
N ALA A 4 7.54 -12.44 16.56
CA ALA A 4 8.32 -13.18 15.57
C ALA A 4 9.16 -12.23 14.72
N LEU A 5 8.56 -11.12 14.24
CA LEU A 5 9.23 -10.09 13.45
C LEU A 5 10.38 -9.42 14.22
N ARG A 6 10.15 -9.09 15.49
CA ARG A 6 11.18 -8.50 16.37
C ARG A 6 12.35 -9.47 16.63
N LYS A 7 12.07 -10.76 16.74
CA LYS A 7 13.09 -11.79 17.06
C LYS A 7 13.85 -12.28 15.84
N LYS A 8 13.17 -12.48 14.72
CA LYS A 8 13.72 -13.17 13.53
C LYS A 8 13.80 -12.30 12.28
N GLY A 9 13.29 -11.04 12.33
CA GLY A 9 13.11 -10.22 11.14
C GLY A 9 11.94 -10.70 10.27
N LEU A 10 11.81 -10.12 9.08
CA LEU A 10 10.93 -10.61 8.03
C LEU A 10 11.66 -11.68 7.23
N ARG A 11 11.06 -12.86 7.11
CA ARG A 11 11.63 -13.98 6.37
C ARG A 11 10.87 -14.23 5.08
N LEU A 12 11.59 -14.56 4.03
CA LEU A 12 11.05 -14.80 2.72
C LEU A 12 11.52 -16.17 2.21
N ILE A 13 10.58 -16.97 1.72
CA ILE A 13 10.91 -18.19 0.97
C ILE A 13 11.10 -17.79 -0.48
N GLU A 14 12.30 -17.99 -1.00
CA GLU A 14 12.63 -17.70 -2.39
C GLU A 14 12.55 -19.01 -3.20
N GLU A 15 11.73 -18.98 -4.25
CA GLU A 15 11.66 -20.07 -5.22
C GLU A 15 12.65 -19.79 -6.35
N GLY A 16 13.63 -20.67 -6.53
CA GLY A 16 14.58 -20.64 -7.62
C GLY A 16 14.57 -21.95 -8.42
N ALA A 17 15.54 -22.11 -9.33
CA ALA A 17 15.73 -23.37 -10.07
C ALA A 17 16.26 -24.54 -9.20
N GLY A 18 16.40 -24.34 -7.89
CA GLY A 18 16.88 -25.30 -6.91
C GLY A 18 15.94 -25.46 -5.72
N PRO A 19 16.42 -26.06 -4.61
CA PRO A 19 15.66 -26.16 -3.37
C PRO A 19 15.23 -24.78 -2.86
N GLU A 20 14.03 -24.70 -2.25
CA GLU A 20 13.57 -23.47 -1.58
C GLU A 20 14.64 -22.96 -0.60
N THR A 21 14.93 -21.67 -0.66
CA THR A 21 15.85 -21.01 0.27
C THR A 21 15.08 -19.99 1.12
N GLU A 22 15.47 -19.87 2.37
CA GLU A 22 14.90 -18.88 3.28
C GLU A 22 15.91 -17.74 3.46
N SER A 23 15.49 -16.53 3.13
CA SER A 23 16.24 -15.30 3.44
C SER A 23 15.58 -14.58 4.62
N SER A 24 16.34 -13.78 5.34
CA SER A 24 15.86 -12.99 6.48
C SER A 24 16.39 -11.57 6.40
N VAL A 25 15.48 -10.61 6.58
CA VAL A 25 15.80 -9.18 6.61
C VAL A 25 15.43 -8.62 7.98
N PRO A 26 16.38 -8.01 8.70
CA PRO A 26 16.06 -7.30 9.93
C PRO A 26 15.15 -6.11 9.63
N ILE A 27 14.09 -5.97 10.41
CA ILE A 27 13.12 -4.87 10.27
C ILE A 27 12.82 -4.24 11.63
N ARG A 28 12.47 -2.97 11.62
CA ARG A 28 11.82 -2.33 12.77
C ARG A 28 10.35 -2.68 12.74
N ALA A 29 9.85 -3.31 13.80
CA ALA A 29 8.45 -3.71 13.93
C ALA A 29 7.85 -3.17 15.22
N SER A 30 6.75 -2.43 15.13
CA SER A 30 6.01 -1.90 16.27
C SER A 30 4.50 -1.97 16.02
N ASP A 31 3.73 -2.14 17.07
CA ASP A 31 2.31 -1.94 17.15
C ASP A 31 1.94 -0.53 17.64
N VAL A 32 2.96 0.29 17.90
CA VAL A 32 2.85 1.70 18.27
C VAL A 32 3.45 2.53 17.12
N PRO A 33 2.65 3.14 16.24
CA PRO A 33 3.15 3.87 15.06
C PRO A 33 4.17 4.98 15.37
N SER A 34 4.03 5.67 16.50
CA SER A 34 4.97 6.72 16.91
C SER A 34 6.41 6.23 17.10
N ASP A 35 6.62 4.92 17.37
CA ASP A 35 7.96 4.36 17.49
C ASP A 35 8.73 4.38 16.16
N LEU A 36 7.99 4.40 15.04
CA LEU A 36 8.56 4.37 13.70
C LEU A 36 8.86 5.78 13.16
N GLY A 37 8.10 6.79 13.62
CA GLY A 37 8.22 8.18 13.18
C GLY A 37 7.75 8.39 11.73
N PRO A 38 7.91 9.62 11.20
CA PRO A 38 7.46 9.96 9.84
C PRO A 38 8.13 9.12 8.75
N GLN A 39 7.36 8.75 7.73
CA GLN A 39 7.80 7.88 6.64
C GLN A 39 7.78 8.64 5.30
N ASP A 40 8.67 8.27 4.37
CA ASP A 40 8.64 8.76 2.99
C ASP A 40 7.56 8.05 2.18
N LEU A 41 7.39 6.74 2.40
CA LEU A 41 6.36 5.91 1.77
C LEU A 41 5.63 5.10 2.86
N LEU A 42 4.32 5.28 2.93
CA LEU A 42 3.43 4.53 3.81
C LEU A 42 2.55 3.59 2.98
N ILE A 43 2.79 2.29 3.08
CA ILE A 43 2.00 1.27 2.40
C ILE A 43 0.89 0.79 3.35
N LEU A 44 -0.36 0.98 2.96
CA LEU A 44 -1.53 0.51 3.69
C LEU A 44 -1.98 -0.85 3.14
N ALA A 45 -1.47 -1.94 3.70
CA ALA A 45 -1.74 -3.31 3.26
C ALA A 45 -2.70 -4.03 4.23
N VAL A 46 -3.84 -3.40 4.53
CA VAL A 46 -4.88 -3.94 5.41
C VAL A 46 -6.16 -4.19 4.63
N LYS A 47 -7.10 -4.95 5.19
CA LYS A 47 -8.44 -5.05 4.61
C LYS A 47 -9.20 -3.73 4.78
N ALA A 48 -9.94 -3.30 3.77
CA ALA A 48 -10.65 -2.01 3.75
C ALA A 48 -11.49 -1.74 5.02
N PRO A 49 -12.25 -2.70 5.59
CA PRO A 49 -12.99 -2.47 6.84
C PRO A 49 -12.11 -2.13 8.05
N SER A 50 -10.84 -2.55 8.04
CA SER A 50 -9.91 -2.29 9.16
C SER A 50 -9.27 -0.90 9.07
N LEU A 51 -9.29 -0.27 7.88
CA LEU A 51 -8.61 1.01 7.65
C LEU A 51 -9.15 2.11 8.57
N ARG A 52 -10.46 2.20 8.71
CA ARG A 52 -11.11 3.22 9.56
C ARG A 52 -10.61 3.17 11.01
N ALA A 53 -10.47 1.97 11.57
CA ALA A 53 -9.96 1.79 12.93
C ALA A 53 -8.46 2.12 13.05
N LEU A 54 -7.70 1.90 11.99
CA LEU A 54 -6.26 2.18 11.94
C LEU A 54 -5.97 3.69 11.76
N THR A 55 -6.84 4.40 11.05
CA THR A 55 -6.60 5.77 10.58
C THR A 55 -6.15 6.76 11.67
N PRO A 56 -6.73 6.79 12.90
CA PRO A 56 -6.27 7.71 13.94
C PRO A 56 -4.81 7.50 14.36
N ALA A 57 -4.30 6.29 14.20
CA ALA A 57 -2.92 5.92 14.56
C ALA A 57 -1.89 6.26 13.47
N LEU A 58 -2.31 6.70 12.28
CA LEU A 58 -1.40 6.98 11.17
C LEU A 58 -0.68 8.32 11.30
N LYS A 59 -1.24 9.29 12.04
CA LYS A 59 -0.71 10.65 12.14
C LYS A 59 0.80 10.74 12.42
N PRO A 60 1.39 9.96 13.35
CA PRO A 60 2.83 10.01 13.59
C PRO A 60 3.70 9.53 12.43
N LEU A 61 3.13 8.81 11.47
CA LEU A 61 3.82 8.28 10.29
C LEU A 61 3.81 9.25 9.11
N LEU A 62 2.98 10.30 9.17
CA LEU A 62 2.78 11.25 8.08
C LEU A 62 3.63 12.51 8.27
N LYS A 63 4.24 12.97 7.20
CA LYS A 63 4.84 14.28 7.02
C LYS A 63 4.33 14.87 5.70
N THR A 64 4.65 16.12 5.39
CA THR A 64 4.12 16.88 4.26
C THR A 64 4.30 16.15 2.90
N ASP A 65 5.40 15.44 2.72
CA ASP A 65 5.77 14.75 1.48
C ASP A 65 5.65 13.21 1.57
N THR A 66 4.98 12.68 2.61
CA THR A 66 4.71 11.24 2.69
C THR A 66 3.83 10.80 1.53
N ILE A 67 4.28 9.80 0.79
CA ILE A 67 3.46 9.09 -0.19
C ILE A 67 2.65 8.03 0.55
N VAL A 68 1.34 8.09 0.46
CA VAL A 68 0.45 7.06 1.01
C VAL A 68 -0.04 6.18 -0.13
N MET A 69 0.34 4.91 -0.12
CA MET A 69 -0.02 3.92 -1.13
C MET A 69 -0.96 2.88 -0.53
N PRO A 70 -2.28 2.97 -0.77
CA PRO A 70 -3.24 1.95 -0.36
C PRO A 70 -3.08 0.70 -1.23
N ALA A 71 -2.30 -0.28 -0.77
CA ALA A 71 -2.13 -1.58 -1.42
C ALA A 71 -3.29 -2.52 -1.04
N MET A 72 -4.48 -2.15 -1.46
CA MET A 72 -5.75 -2.82 -1.15
C MET A 72 -6.63 -2.87 -2.39
N ASN A 73 -7.31 -3.99 -2.62
CA ASN A 73 -8.30 -4.11 -3.69
C ASN A 73 -9.68 -3.67 -3.22
N GLY A 74 -10.56 -3.36 -4.19
CA GLY A 74 -11.89 -2.78 -3.98
C GLY A 74 -11.88 -1.26 -4.11
N ILE A 75 -13.09 -0.67 -4.13
CA ILE A 75 -13.26 0.77 -4.34
C ILE A 75 -12.76 1.52 -3.10
N PRO A 76 -11.71 2.38 -3.22
CA PRO A 76 -11.15 3.10 -2.08
C PRO A 76 -11.93 4.39 -1.76
N TRP A 77 -11.69 4.97 -0.58
CA TRP A 77 -12.34 6.22 -0.14
C TRP A 77 -12.03 7.42 -1.05
N TRP A 78 -10.87 7.40 -1.71
CA TRP A 78 -10.38 8.46 -2.61
C TRP A 78 -10.80 8.28 -4.09
N PHE A 79 -11.62 7.30 -4.40
CA PHE A 79 -11.95 6.88 -5.77
C PHE A 79 -12.38 8.03 -6.69
N PHE A 80 -13.12 9.00 -6.16
CA PHE A 80 -13.57 10.16 -6.94
C PHE A 80 -12.60 11.35 -6.91
N GLN A 81 -11.41 11.19 -6.38
CA GLN A 81 -10.37 12.19 -6.48
C GLN A 81 -9.74 12.18 -7.89
N GLY A 82 -9.65 13.33 -8.54
CA GLY A 82 -9.19 13.43 -9.93
C GLY A 82 -10.16 12.84 -10.96
N PHE A 83 -11.38 12.49 -10.53
CA PHE A 83 -12.40 11.89 -11.41
C PHE A 83 -13.03 12.89 -12.35
N GLY A 84 -13.06 14.15 -11.97
CA GLY A 84 -13.64 15.25 -12.75
C GLY A 84 -15.17 15.34 -12.71
N ALA A 85 -15.68 16.43 -13.28
CA ALA A 85 -17.09 16.71 -13.42
C ALA A 85 -17.88 16.63 -12.09
N ALA A 86 -19.14 16.17 -12.16
CA ALA A 86 -20.04 16.14 -10.99
C ALA A 86 -19.65 15.14 -9.89
N LEU A 87 -18.68 14.28 -10.14
CA LEU A 87 -18.23 13.26 -9.17
C LEU A 87 -16.94 13.65 -8.45
N GLU A 88 -16.25 14.70 -8.90
CA GLU A 88 -15.00 15.15 -8.30
C GLU A 88 -15.11 15.34 -6.79
N GLY A 89 -14.20 14.71 -6.06
CA GLY A 89 -14.09 14.82 -4.60
C GLY A 89 -15.29 14.28 -3.81
N LYS A 90 -16.25 13.61 -4.46
CA LYS A 90 -17.38 13.01 -3.72
C LYS A 90 -16.92 11.93 -2.78
N ARG A 91 -17.36 12.02 -1.53
CA ARG A 91 -17.09 11.01 -0.52
C ARG A 91 -17.97 9.77 -0.69
N LEU A 92 -17.36 8.61 -0.68
CA LEU A 92 -18.03 7.31 -0.66
C LEU A 92 -18.44 6.94 0.77
N ARG A 93 -19.69 7.23 1.15
CA ARG A 93 -20.20 6.97 2.50
C ARG A 93 -20.19 5.48 2.90
N SER A 94 -20.24 4.57 1.95
CA SER A 94 -20.10 3.12 2.19
C SER A 94 -18.70 2.72 2.65
N VAL A 95 -17.68 3.50 2.29
CA VAL A 95 -16.27 3.22 2.60
C VAL A 95 -15.77 4.12 3.75
N ASP A 96 -16.17 5.39 3.72
CA ASP A 96 -15.79 6.41 4.72
C ASP A 96 -17.06 7.16 5.22
N PRO A 97 -17.87 6.51 6.08
CA PRO A 97 -19.20 7.01 6.43
C PRO A 97 -19.19 8.36 7.15
N ASP A 98 -18.21 8.58 7.99
CA ASP A 98 -18.05 9.82 8.77
C ASP A 98 -16.97 10.76 8.24
N GLY A 99 -16.23 10.36 7.19
CA GLY A 99 -15.16 11.15 6.61
C GLY A 99 -13.86 11.12 7.40
N LEU A 100 -13.71 10.19 8.35
CA LEU A 100 -12.53 10.09 9.20
C LEU A 100 -11.26 9.76 8.38
N ILE A 101 -11.37 8.86 7.41
CA ILE A 101 -10.24 8.48 6.57
C ILE A 101 -9.83 9.68 5.70
N THR A 102 -10.78 10.30 5.03
CA THR A 102 -10.56 11.50 4.20
C THR A 102 -9.94 12.65 4.99
N ALA A 103 -10.38 12.87 6.23
CA ALA A 103 -9.86 13.93 7.09
C ALA A 103 -8.44 13.66 7.62
N SER A 104 -8.03 12.40 7.69
CA SER A 104 -6.77 12.00 8.32
C SER A 104 -5.64 11.73 7.30
N ILE A 105 -5.97 11.38 6.07
CA ILE A 105 -5.00 11.11 5.00
C ILE A 105 -5.14 12.20 3.95
N PRO A 106 -4.13 13.09 3.80
CA PRO A 106 -4.16 14.14 2.79
C PRO A 106 -4.35 13.56 1.38
N GLN A 107 -5.29 14.10 0.62
CA GLN A 107 -5.62 13.58 -0.71
C GLN A 107 -4.44 13.64 -1.67
N GLU A 108 -3.66 14.72 -1.57
CA GLU A 108 -2.45 14.93 -2.37
C GLU A 108 -1.33 13.93 -2.07
N SER A 109 -1.37 13.24 -0.93
CA SER A 109 -0.40 12.21 -0.57
C SER A 109 -0.67 10.86 -1.24
N ILE A 110 -1.88 10.65 -1.78
CA ILE A 110 -2.33 9.34 -2.25
C ILE A 110 -1.70 8.99 -3.60
N LEU A 111 -1.13 7.80 -3.67
CA LEU A 111 -0.73 7.12 -4.90
C LEU A 111 -1.57 5.85 -5.05
N GLY A 112 -2.35 5.77 -6.11
CA GLY A 112 -3.24 4.62 -6.35
C GLY A 112 -2.45 3.34 -6.63
N CYS A 113 -2.97 2.22 -6.11
CA CYS A 113 -2.37 0.90 -6.30
C CYS A 113 -3.45 -0.16 -6.45
N VAL A 114 -3.36 -0.98 -7.50
CA VAL A 114 -4.11 -2.24 -7.63
C VAL A 114 -3.16 -3.40 -7.42
N VAL A 115 -3.58 -4.36 -6.61
CA VAL A 115 -2.72 -5.46 -6.15
C VAL A 115 -3.13 -6.75 -6.85
N HIS A 116 -2.28 -7.22 -7.77
CA HIS A 116 -2.38 -8.53 -8.41
C HIS A 116 -1.20 -9.39 -7.96
N LEU A 117 -1.14 -9.66 -6.68
CA LEU A 117 -0.13 -10.54 -6.10
C LEU A 117 -0.76 -11.46 -5.05
N GLY A 118 -0.10 -12.57 -4.83
CA GLY A 118 -0.46 -13.50 -3.78
C GLY A 118 0.75 -13.89 -2.94
N ALA A 119 0.49 -14.18 -1.67
CA ALA A 119 1.49 -14.73 -0.77
C ALA A 119 0.83 -15.63 0.26
N ILE A 120 1.58 -16.59 0.77
CA ILE A 120 1.20 -17.45 1.87
C ILE A 120 2.07 -17.11 3.08
N CYS A 121 1.49 -17.10 4.27
CA CYS A 121 2.23 -16.95 5.52
C CYS A 121 2.20 -18.30 6.27
N PRO A 122 3.16 -19.20 6.02
CA PRO A 122 3.17 -20.53 6.66
C PRO A 122 3.30 -20.44 8.17
N GLU A 123 4.03 -19.45 8.66
CA GLU A 123 4.15 -19.11 10.07
C GLU A 123 4.35 -17.60 10.27
N PRO A 124 4.16 -17.08 11.49
CA PRO A 124 4.34 -15.65 11.75
C PRO A 124 5.72 -15.13 11.35
N GLY A 125 5.75 -14.10 10.50
CA GLY A 125 6.96 -13.46 10.00
C GLY A 125 7.66 -14.18 8.86
N LEU A 126 7.09 -15.28 8.34
CA LEU A 126 7.57 -15.98 7.15
C LEU A 126 6.57 -15.79 6.00
N VAL A 127 7.05 -15.36 4.84
CA VAL A 127 6.25 -15.13 3.65
C VAL A 127 6.77 -16.01 2.52
N LYS A 128 5.87 -16.72 1.87
CA LYS A 128 6.11 -17.44 0.61
C LYS A 128 5.32 -16.71 -0.49
N PRO A 129 5.99 -16.00 -1.41
CA PRO A 129 5.31 -15.34 -2.52
C PRO A 129 4.74 -16.41 -3.47
N LEU A 130 3.65 -16.05 -4.15
CA LEU A 130 3.11 -16.80 -5.28
C LEU A 130 3.65 -16.21 -6.59
N PRO A 131 3.55 -16.92 -7.73
CA PRO A 131 4.11 -16.49 -9.01
C PRO A 131 3.60 -15.13 -9.49
N LEU A 132 2.34 -14.78 -9.18
CA LEU A 132 1.76 -13.50 -9.55
C LEU A 132 2.23 -12.41 -8.61
N LYS A 133 2.93 -11.40 -9.16
CA LYS A 133 3.56 -10.30 -8.39
C LYS A 133 3.43 -8.95 -9.07
N THR A 134 2.29 -8.71 -9.72
CA THR A 134 2.02 -7.46 -10.44
C THR A 134 1.36 -6.42 -9.54
N LEU A 135 1.84 -5.19 -9.61
CA LEU A 135 1.18 -4.01 -9.06
C LEU A 135 0.87 -3.04 -10.20
N ILE A 136 -0.32 -2.45 -10.18
CA ILE A 136 -0.67 -1.34 -11.08
C ILE A 136 -0.62 -0.08 -10.24
N LEU A 137 0.21 0.89 -10.64
CA LEU A 137 0.39 2.15 -9.94
C LEU A 137 -0.07 3.32 -10.80
N GLY A 138 -0.71 4.30 -10.19
CA GLY A 138 -1.14 5.49 -10.91
C GLY A 138 -1.51 6.64 -9.99
N GLU A 139 -1.33 7.86 -10.49
CA GLU A 139 -1.84 9.05 -9.82
C GLU A 139 -3.37 9.09 -9.97
N PRO A 140 -4.11 9.50 -8.92
CA PRO A 140 -5.56 9.72 -9.05
C PRO A 140 -5.94 10.71 -10.16
N SER A 141 -5.06 11.67 -10.46
CA SER A 141 -5.23 12.63 -11.55
C SER A 141 -4.98 12.05 -12.95
N GLY A 142 -4.41 10.85 -13.07
CA GLY A 142 -3.95 10.27 -14.33
C GLY A 142 -2.67 10.89 -14.91
N ILE A 143 -2.10 11.90 -14.25
CA ILE A 143 -0.90 12.61 -14.71
C ILE A 143 0.34 11.98 -14.07
N SER A 144 1.32 11.60 -14.89
CA SER A 144 2.59 11.06 -14.40
C SER A 144 3.32 12.08 -13.51
N SER A 145 3.97 11.60 -12.46
CA SER A 145 4.68 12.43 -11.49
C SER A 145 6.05 11.85 -11.11
N PRO A 146 6.97 12.69 -10.59
CA PRO A 146 8.25 12.20 -10.09
C PRO A 146 8.13 11.16 -8.97
N ARG A 147 7.12 11.29 -8.09
CA ARG A 147 6.89 10.33 -7.00
C ARG A 147 6.43 8.97 -7.53
N LEU A 148 5.56 8.95 -8.54
CA LEU A 148 5.14 7.72 -9.21
C LEU A 148 6.36 7.00 -9.80
N ALA A 149 7.24 7.72 -10.51
CA ALA A 149 8.45 7.15 -11.08
C ALA A 149 9.43 6.62 -10.01
N ALA A 150 9.52 7.30 -8.86
CA ALA A 150 10.36 6.86 -7.75
C ALA A 150 9.84 5.56 -7.12
N VAL A 151 8.51 5.45 -6.92
CA VAL A 151 7.87 4.26 -6.37
C VAL A 151 7.94 3.10 -7.37
N ASP A 152 7.71 3.33 -8.67
CA ASP A 152 7.90 2.33 -9.73
C ASP A 152 9.31 1.74 -9.68
N LYS A 153 10.34 2.59 -9.70
CA LYS A 153 11.73 2.16 -9.63
C LYS A 153 12.01 1.33 -8.36
N LEU A 154 11.48 1.76 -7.21
CA LEU A 154 11.66 1.05 -5.93
C LEU A 154 11.10 -0.37 -5.99
N PHE A 155 9.86 -0.52 -6.45
CA PHE A 155 9.20 -1.83 -6.50
C PHE A 155 9.76 -2.72 -7.62
N THR A 156 10.13 -2.15 -8.77
CA THR A 156 10.81 -2.88 -9.85
C THR A 156 12.16 -3.45 -9.36
N LEU A 157 12.95 -2.67 -8.61
CA LEU A 157 14.19 -3.15 -8.00
C LEU A 157 13.94 -4.24 -6.94
N ALA A 158 12.79 -4.21 -6.27
CA ALA A 158 12.36 -5.25 -5.33
C ALA A 158 11.79 -6.50 -6.02
N GLY A 159 11.77 -6.53 -7.37
CA GLY A 159 11.36 -7.71 -8.15
C GLY A 159 9.86 -7.81 -8.43
N PHE A 160 9.09 -6.72 -8.25
CA PHE A 160 7.69 -6.67 -8.67
C PHE A 160 7.55 -6.30 -10.14
N ASP A 161 6.49 -6.82 -10.78
CA ASP A 161 6.09 -6.41 -12.12
C ASP A 161 5.18 -5.18 -12.01
N ILE A 162 5.70 -4.01 -12.40
CA ILE A 162 4.95 -2.75 -12.28
C ILE A 162 4.30 -2.39 -13.61
N LYS A 163 3.01 -2.02 -13.54
CA LYS A 163 2.27 -1.41 -14.64
C LYS A 163 1.87 0.01 -14.24
N ILE A 164 2.23 0.99 -15.06
CA ILE A 164 1.82 2.38 -14.84
C ILE A 164 0.48 2.62 -15.49
N SER A 165 -0.45 3.15 -14.71
CA SER A 165 -1.81 3.49 -15.14
C SER A 165 -1.94 4.98 -15.42
N ASN A 166 -2.62 5.30 -16.52
CA ASN A 166 -3.08 6.66 -16.84
C ASN A 166 -4.50 6.95 -16.31
N SER A 167 -5.16 5.93 -15.77
CA SER A 167 -6.52 6.03 -15.21
C SER A 167 -6.70 4.94 -14.15
N ILE A 168 -6.08 5.14 -13.01
CA ILE A 168 -6.05 4.15 -11.93
C ILE A 168 -7.44 3.77 -11.44
N GLN A 169 -8.42 4.69 -11.54
CA GLN A 169 -9.81 4.40 -11.19
C GLN A 169 -10.42 3.34 -12.11
N ASN A 170 -10.09 3.35 -13.41
CA ASN A 170 -10.53 2.31 -14.32
C ASN A 170 -9.94 0.94 -13.96
N ASP A 171 -8.63 0.90 -13.65
CA ASP A 171 -7.97 -0.34 -13.26
C ASP A 171 -8.45 -0.90 -11.91
N ILE A 172 -8.96 -0.03 -11.03
CA ILE A 172 -9.60 -0.44 -9.77
C ILE A 172 -10.99 -1.04 -10.04
N TRP A 173 -11.69 -0.52 -11.05
CA TRP A 173 -13.07 -0.93 -11.35
C TRP A 173 -13.16 -2.25 -12.10
N TYR A 174 -12.21 -2.54 -13.00
CA TYR A 174 -12.16 -3.72 -13.87
C TYR A 174 -11.21 -4.82 -13.35
#